data_1a242ad5124da9527052c995e0341678
#
_entry.id   1a242ad5124da9527052c995e0341678
#
_cell.length_a   1.000
_cell.length_b   1.000
_cell.length_c   1.000
_cell.angle_alpha   90.00
_cell.angle_beta   90.00
_cell.angle_gamma   90.00
#
_symmetry.space_group_name_H-M   'P 1'
#
loop_
_entity.id
_entity.type
_entity.pdbx_description
1 polymer ?
#
loop_
_entity_poly.entity_id
_entity_poly.type
_entity_poly.pdbx_seq_one_letter_code
_entity_poly.pdbx_strand_id
1 'polypeptide(L)'
;MVTAGDFRNGVTFEEDGNVMQIVEFQHVKPGKGAAFVRAKVRNIISGSVVEKTYNPTAKFPTAYVERKDMEYSYNDGDLYYFMDPESYELVPVNKAELSDNFKFVKENMVCKILSYKGTVFGVEPPYFVDLEVTETEPGIKGDTATNATKPATVETGAEIRVPLFINTGDRIRIDTRTCEYMERA
;
A
#
# COMPACT_ATOMS: atom_id res chain seq x y z
N MET A 1 -19.36 -7.65 -12.20
CA MET A 1 -19.91 -7.31 -10.87
C MET A 1 -19.10 -7.95 -9.77
N VAL A 2 -18.97 -7.28 -8.65
CA VAL A 2 -18.30 -7.80 -7.46
C VAL A 2 -19.33 -8.06 -6.37
N THR A 3 -19.21 -9.20 -5.68
CA THR A 3 -20.06 -9.57 -4.57
C THR A 3 -19.40 -9.18 -3.25
N ALA A 4 -20.16 -8.66 -2.29
CA ALA A 4 -19.58 -8.24 -1.01
C ALA A 4 -18.83 -9.37 -0.29
N GLY A 5 -19.26 -10.62 -0.46
CA GLY A 5 -18.53 -11.79 0.04
C GLY A 5 -17.14 -11.97 -0.55
N ASP A 6 -16.85 -11.35 -1.67
CA ASP A 6 -15.56 -11.41 -2.37
C ASP A 6 -14.70 -10.17 -2.13
N PHE A 7 -15.11 -9.28 -1.25
CA PHE A 7 -14.34 -8.07 -0.95
C PHE A 7 -12.95 -8.41 -0.43
N ARG A 8 -11.97 -7.67 -0.97
CA ARG A 8 -10.56 -7.69 -0.56
C ARG A 8 -10.05 -6.26 -0.53
N ASN A 9 -9.01 -6.00 0.23
CA ASN A 9 -8.38 -4.67 0.26
C ASN A 9 -7.96 -4.27 -1.15
N GLY A 10 -8.29 -3.03 -1.51
CA GLY A 10 -8.00 -2.47 -2.83
C GLY A 10 -9.06 -2.70 -3.89
N VAL A 11 -10.04 -3.56 -3.66
CA VAL A 11 -11.16 -3.77 -4.60
C VAL A 11 -11.96 -2.48 -4.77
N THR A 12 -12.27 -2.13 -6.01
CA THR A 12 -13.08 -0.95 -6.34
C THR A 12 -14.43 -1.36 -6.93
N PHE A 13 -15.47 -0.65 -6.54
CA PHE A 13 -16.84 -0.92 -7.00
C PHE A 13 -17.66 0.37 -7.01
N GLU A 14 -18.79 0.33 -7.70
CA GLU A 14 -19.73 1.46 -7.76
C GLU A 14 -20.86 1.25 -6.78
N GLU A 15 -21.17 2.27 -6.00
CA GLU A 15 -22.29 2.31 -5.06
C GLU A 15 -22.91 3.71 -5.04
N ASP A 16 -24.19 3.81 -5.33
CA ASP A 16 -24.93 5.08 -5.29
C ASP A 16 -24.30 6.20 -6.13
N GLY A 17 -23.77 5.86 -7.29
CA GLY A 17 -23.11 6.81 -8.18
C GLY A 17 -21.68 7.21 -7.77
N ASN A 18 -21.17 6.62 -6.71
CA ASN A 18 -19.80 6.85 -6.25
C ASN A 18 -18.91 5.64 -6.54
N VAL A 19 -17.61 5.89 -6.66
CA VAL A 19 -16.61 4.83 -6.76
C VAL A 19 -15.99 4.64 -5.40
N MET A 20 -16.10 3.44 -4.88
CA MET A 20 -15.64 3.06 -3.54
C MET A 20 -14.48 2.08 -3.65
N GLN A 21 -13.53 2.21 -2.74
CA GLN A 21 -12.41 1.28 -2.60
C GLN A 21 -12.43 0.65 -1.21
N ILE A 22 -12.24 -0.65 -1.14
CA ILE A 22 -12.13 -1.36 0.14
C ILE A 22 -10.77 -1.05 0.76
N VAL A 23 -10.78 -0.45 1.94
CA VAL A 23 -9.57 -0.17 2.74
C VAL A 23 -9.32 -1.30 3.72
N GLU A 24 -10.34 -1.73 4.42
CA GLU A 24 -10.32 -2.88 5.33
C GLU A 24 -11.64 -3.63 5.22
N PHE A 25 -11.61 -4.93 5.45
CA PHE A 25 -12.83 -5.73 5.48
C PHE A 25 -12.75 -6.82 6.53
N GLN A 26 -13.93 -7.25 7.01
CA GLN A 26 -14.05 -8.36 7.94
C GLN A 26 -15.32 -9.13 7.62
N HIS A 27 -15.18 -10.45 7.44
CA HIS A 27 -16.33 -11.35 7.35
C HIS A 27 -16.74 -11.77 8.75
N VAL A 28 -17.98 -11.47 9.13
CA VAL A 28 -18.51 -11.77 10.45
C VAL A 28 -19.59 -12.84 10.32
N LYS A 29 -19.41 -13.94 11.02
CA LYS A 29 -20.39 -15.02 11.17
C LYS A 29 -20.83 -15.07 12.63
N PRO A 30 -21.90 -14.34 13.02
CA PRO A 30 -22.34 -14.36 14.40
C PRO A 30 -22.93 -15.74 14.75
N GLY A 31 -22.84 -16.10 16.02
CA GLY A 31 -23.43 -17.36 16.53
C GLY A 31 -24.95 -17.40 16.41
N LYS A 32 -25.59 -16.24 16.41
CA LYS A 32 -27.03 -16.04 16.11
C LYS A 32 -27.16 -14.91 15.11
N GLY A 33 -27.95 -15.14 14.07
CA GLY A 33 -28.20 -14.17 13.00
C GLY A 33 -27.43 -14.47 11.72
N ALA A 34 -27.68 -13.64 10.70
CA ALA A 34 -27.08 -13.79 9.38
C ALA A 34 -25.65 -13.29 9.35
N ALA A 35 -24.82 -13.95 8.55
CA ALA A 35 -23.47 -13.47 8.27
C ALA A 35 -23.49 -12.11 7.56
N PHE A 36 -22.50 -11.27 7.81
CA PHE A 36 -22.35 -9.97 7.16
C PHE A 36 -20.89 -9.64 6.92
N VAL A 37 -20.66 -8.66 6.05
CA VAL A 37 -19.34 -8.12 5.77
C VAL A 37 -19.28 -6.69 6.31
N ARG A 38 -18.36 -6.44 7.23
CA ARG A 38 -18.05 -5.09 7.69
C ARG A 38 -16.85 -4.59 6.92
N ALA A 39 -16.96 -3.43 6.30
CA ALA A 39 -15.88 -2.88 5.50
C ALA A 39 -15.70 -1.38 5.76
N LYS A 40 -14.44 -0.95 5.81
CA LYS A 40 -14.11 0.46 5.65
C LYS A 40 -13.94 0.72 4.17
N VAL A 41 -14.71 1.65 3.66
CA VAL A 41 -14.73 2.02 2.25
C VAL A 41 -14.33 3.48 2.09
N ARG A 42 -13.49 3.73 1.11
CA ARG A 42 -13.05 5.07 0.75
C ARG A 42 -13.73 5.48 -0.55
N ASN A 43 -14.37 6.64 -0.52
CA ASN A 43 -14.82 7.27 -1.76
C ASN A 43 -13.59 7.85 -2.46
N ILE A 44 -13.24 7.33 -3.63
CA ILE A 44 -12.00 7.72 -4.31
C ILE A 44 -12.04 9.14 -4.89
N ILE A 45 -13.22 9.72 -5.06
CA ILE A 45 -13.40 11.08 -5.58
C ILE A 45 -13.33 12.09 -4.44
N SER A 46 -14.09 11.88 -3.37
CA SER A 46 -14.14 12.80 -2.21
C SER A 46 -13.04 12.54 -1.18
N GLY A 47 -12.46 11.35 -1.16
CA GLY A 47 -11.48 10.93 -0.16
C GLY A 47 -12.06 10.51 1.18
N SER A 48 -13.37 10.63 1.38
CA SER A 48 -14.01 10.27 2.65
C SER A 48 -13.97 8.76 2.89
N VAL A 49 -13.73 8.37 4.13
CA VAL A 49 -13.70 6.98 4.57
C VAL A 49 -14.85 6.76 5.54
N VAL A 50 -15.66 5.75 5.28
CA VAL A 50 -16.78 5.36 6.15
C VAL A 50 -16.78 3.87 6.37
N GLU A 51 -17.30 3.44 7.52
CA GLU A 51 -17.50 2.03 7.81
C GLU A 51 -18.94 1.66 7.44
N LYS A 52 -19.10 0.60 6.66
CA LYS A 52 -20.40 0.09 6.21
C LYS A 52 -20.49 -1.41 6.43
N THR A 53 -21.71 -1.88 6.58
CA THR A 53 -22.05 -3.29 6.68
C THR A 53 -22.80 -3.72 5.43
N TYR A 54 -22.37 -4.83 4.83
CA TYR A 54 -22.94 -5.36 3.61
C TYR A 54 -23.46 -6.78 3.81
N ASN A 55 -24.55 -7.10 3.13
CA ASN A 55 -24.96 -8.49 2.97
C ASN A 55 -23.91 -9.20 2.08
N PRO A 56 -23.41 -10.38 2.47
CA PRO A 56 -22.40 -11.08 1.68
C PRO A 56 -22.83 -11.39 0.23
N THR A 57 -24.13 -11.48 -0.04
CA THR A 57 -24.68 -11.74 -1.38
C THR A 57 -24.94 -10.47 -2.19
N ALA A 58 -24.78 -9.29 -1.59
CA ALA A 58 -24.96 -8.02 -2.28
C ALA A 58 -23.96 -7.89 -3.43
N LYS A 59 -24.45 -7.44 -4.60
CA LYS A 59 -23.65 -7.28 -5.81
C LYS A 59 -23.56 -5.82 -6.20
N PHE A 60 -22.38 -5.41 -6.64
CA PHE A 60 -22.10 -4.05 -7.08
C PHE A 60 -21.39 -4.07 -8.43
N PRO A 61 -21.63 -3.08 -9.31
CA PRO A 61 -20.84 -2.93 -10.51
C PRO A 61 -19.37 -2.75 -10.18
N THR A 62 -18.50 -3.42 -10.92
CA THR A 62 -17.06 -3.21 -10.79
C THR A 62 -16.71 -1.83 -11.38
N ALA A 63 -15.96 -1.01 -10.66
CA ALA A 63 -15.50 0.25 -11.17
C ALA A 63 -14.27 0.02 -12.05
N TYR A 64 -14.25 0.66 -13.23
CA TYR A 64 -13.10 0.63 -14.12
C TYR A 64 -12.04 1.63 -13.62
N VAL A 65 -10.92 1.11 -13.15
CA VAL A 65 -9.79 1.88 -12.66
C VAL A 65 -8.61 1.64 -13.59
N GLU A 66 -8.02 2.71 -14.08
CA GLU A 66 -6.79 2.63 -14.87
C GLU A 66 -5.58 2.48 -13.94
N ARG A 67 -4.68 1.56 -14.31
CA ARG A 67 -3.39 1.36 -13.67
C ARG A 67 -2.32 1.56 -14.71
N LYS A 68 -1.46 2.54 -14.49
CA LYS A 68 -0.37 2.84 -15.42
C LYS A 68 0.97 2.85 -14.69
N ASP A 69 1.94 2.15 -15.24
CA ASP A 69 3.29 2.16 -14.72
C ASP A 69 3.94 3.52 -15.00
N MET A 70 4.45 4.16 -13.95
CA MET A 70 5.20 5.41 -14.04
C MET A 70 6.39 5.38 -13.11
N GLU A 71 7.46 6.04 -13.50
CA GLU A 71 8.69 6.10 -12.73
C GLU A 71 8.65 7.26 -11.74
N TYR A 72 8.90 6.98 -10.46
CA TYR A 72 9.00 8.04 -9.47
C TYR A 72 10.23 8.90 -9.75
N SER A 73 10.04 10.21 -9.88
CA SER A 73 11.09 11.16 -10.21
C SER A 73 11.60 11.92 -8.97
N TYR A 74 10.76 12.75 -8.37
CA TYR A 74 11.12 13.55 -7.18
C TYR A 74 9.86 14.06 -6.48
N ASN A 75 10.03 14.70 -5.32
CA ASN A 75 8.96 15.40 -4.62
C ASN A 75 9.44 16.76 -4.12
N ASP A 76 8.47 17.65 -3.87
CA ASP A 76 8.71 18.98 -3.31
C ASP A 76 8.17 19.12 -1.86
N GLY A 77 7.77 18.00 -1.25
CA GLY A 77 7.14 17.95 0.06
C GLY A 77 5.63 17.79 0.02
N ASP A 78 4.95 18.39 -0.93
CA ASP A 78 3.50 18.34 -1.09
C ASP A 78 3.08 17.52 -2.30
N LEU A 79 3.82 17.60 -3.41
CA LEU A 79 3.57 16.87 -4.64
C LEU A 79 4.70 15.91 -4.92
N TYR A 80 4.32 14.72 -5.35
CA TYR A 80 5.22 13.66 -5.79
C TYR A 80 5.07 13.49 -7.30
N TYR A 81 6.18 13.57 -8.02
CA TYR A 81 6.17 13.59 -9.49
C TYR A 81 6.57 12.24 -10.05
N PHE A 82 5.74 11.74 -10.92
CA PHE A 82 5.93 10.46 -11.62
C PHE A 82 6.04 10.71 -13.11
N MET A 83 7.03 10.12 -13.75
CA MET A 83 7.24 10.29 -15.19
C MET A 83 6.55 9.18 -15.97
N ASP A 84 5.72 9.59 -16.93
CA ASP A 84 5.10 8.67 -17.90
C ASP A 84 6.20 8.16 -18.85
N PRO A 85 6.41 6.83 -18.97
CA PRO A 85 7.46 6.28 -19.81
C PRO A 85 7.22 6.48 -21.33
N GLU A 86 5.99 6.75 -21.73
CA GLU A 86 5.63 6.97 -23.13
C GLU A 86 5.76 8.43 -23.54
N SER A 87 5.20 9.34 -22.75
CA SER A 87 5.18 10.78 -23.07
C SER A 87 6.31 11.57 -22.45
N TYR A 88 7.01 11.01 -21.46
CA TYR A 88 8.01 11.67 -20.62
C TYR A 88 7.49 12.86 -19.84
N GLU A 89 6.17 12.99 -19.74
CA GLU A 89 5.54 14.03 -18.93
C GLU A 89 5.56 13.66 -17.46
N LEU A 90 5.72 14.67 -16.61
CA LEU A 90 5.65 14.51 -15.16
C LEU A 90 4.20 14.70 -14.70
N VAL A 91 3.70 13.69 -13.98
CA VAL A 91 2.35 13.71 -13.41
C VAL A 91 2.48 13.98 -11.90
N PRO A 92 1.91 15.09 -11.41
CA PRO A 92 1.93 15.39 -9.98
C PRO A 92 0.87 14.57 -9.24
N VAL A 93 1.27 14.01 -8.09
CA VAL A 93 0.38 13.27 -7.21
C VAL A 93 0.47 13.90 -5.82
N ASN A 94 -0.67 14.23 -5.22
CA ASN A 94 -0.71 14.78 -3.87
C ASN A 94 -0.21 13.75 -2.85
N LYS A 95 0.53 14.21 -1.85
CA LYS A 95 0.98 13.39 -0.74
C LYS A 95 -0.16 12.60 -0.08
N ALA A 96 -1.35 13.20 -0.01
CA ALA A 96 -2.54 12.57 0.57
C ALA A 96 -2.99 11.30 -0.18
N GLU A 97 -2.60 11.13 -1.45
CA GLU A 97 -2.93 9.96 -2.27
C GLU A 97 -1.94 8.80 -2.08
N LEU A 98 -0.84 9.04 -1.36
CA LEU A 98 0.17 8.03 -1.08
C LEU A 98 -0.19 7.25 0.18
N SER A 99 0.01 5.94 0.14
CA SER A 99 -0.12 5.07 1.31
C SER A 99 1.18 5.02 2.11
N ASP A 100 1.12 4.49 3.34
CA ASP A 100 2.28 4.40 4.24
C ASP A 100 3.46 3.64 3.62
N ASN A 101 3.19 2.63 2.80
CA ASN A 101 4.23 1.82 2.16
C ASN A 101 5.06 2.57 1.11
N PHE A 102 4.65 3.77 0.69
CA PHE A 102 5.44 4.61 -0.21
C PHE A 102 6.77 5.04 0.42
N LYS A 103 6.89 5.01 1.74
CA LYS A 103 8.14 5.31 2.45
C LYS A 103 9.35 4.45 2.03
N PHE A 104 9.11 3.32 1.38
CA PHE A 104 10.15 2.43 0.85
C PHE A 104 10.50 2.68 -0.61
N VAL A 105 9.83 3.61 -1.26
CA VAL A 105 10.07 3.93 -2.67
C VAL A 105 11.15 5.00 -2.80
N LYS A 106 12.16 4.72 -3.61
CA LYS A 106 13.19 5.69 -3.97
C LYS A 106 13.06 6.12 -5.41
N GLU A 107 13.75 7.20 -5.79
CA GLU A 107 13.78 7.71 -7.14
C GLU A 107 14.14 6.62 -8.15
N ASN A 108 13.52 6.71 -9.32
CA ASN A 108 13.64 5.78 -10.45
C ASN A 108 12.93 4.43 -10.28
N MET A 109 12.27 4.19 -9.15
CA MET A 109 11.41 3.01 -9.03
C MET A 109 10.11 3.20 -9.79
N VAL A 110 9.65 2.11 -10.42
CA VAL A 110 8.39 2.11 -11.18
C VAL A 110 7.25 1.74 -10.24
N CYS A 111 6.25 2.62 -10.18
CA CYS A 111 5.02 2.42 -9.40
C CYS A 111 3.82 2.37 -10.34
N LYS A 112 2.71 1.80 -9.88
CA LYS A 112 1.43 1.86 -10.61
C LYS A 112 0.62 3.05 -10.12
N ILE A 113 0.28 3.93 -11.06
CA ILE A 113 -0.57 5.09 -10.79
C ILE A 113 -2.02 4.67 -11.03
N LEU A 114 -2.86 4.83 -10.00
CA LEU A 114 -4.27 4.49 -10.07
C LEU A 114 -5.08 5.73 -10.38
N SER A 115 -5.89 5.66 -11.44
CA SER A 115 -6.75 6.76 -11.81
C SER A 115 -8.15 6.29 -12.19
N TYR A 116 -9.12 7.18 -11.99
CA TYR A 116 -10.49 6.99 -12.42
C TYR A 116 -10.94 8.24 -13.19
N LYS A 117 -11.31 8.05 -14.45
CA LYS A 117 -11.70 9.15 -15.36
C LYS A 117 -10.71 10.32 -15.34
N GLY A 118 -9.41 10.02 -15.39
CA GLY A 118 -8.35 11.01 -15.41
C GLY A 118 -7.95 11.60 -14.05
N THR A 119 -8.64 11.23 -12.98
CA THR A 119 -8.30 11.68 -11.61
C THR A 119 -7.47 10.61 -10.91
N VAL A 120 -6.24 10.96 -10.52
CA VAL A 120 -5.37 10.08 -9.75
C VAL A 120 -5.86 10.00 -8.31
N PHE A 121 -6.00 8.79 -7.78
CA PHE A 121 -6.44 8.57 -6.41
C PHE A 121 -5.53 7.66 -5.58
N GLY A 122 -4.50 7.11 -6.17
CA GLY A 122 -3.58 6.25 -5.44
C GLY A 122 -2.33 5.89 -6.23
N VAL A 123 -1.35 5.38 -5.52
CA VAL A 123 -0.10 4.87 -6.06
C VAL A 123 0.19 3.53 -5.42
N GLU A 124 0.43 2.51 -6.22
CA GLU A 124 0.86 1.20 -5.76
C GLU A 124 2.37 1.07 -5.96
N PRO A 125 3.18 1.02 -4.89
CA PRO A 125 4.61 0.72 -5.00
C PRO A 125 4.87 -0.66 -5.58
N PRO A 126 6.09 -0.95 -6.07
CA PRO A 126 6.48 -2.32 -6.38
C PRO A 126 6.28 -3.20 -5.15
N TYR A 127 5.87 -4.44 -5.34
CA TYR A 127 5.63 -5.36 -4.21
C TYR A 127 6.88 -5.63 -3.40
N PHE A 128 8.04 -5.68 -4.05
CA PHE A 128 9.33 -5.93 -3.42
C PHE A 128 10.31 -4.85 -3.81
N VAL A 129 11.05 -4.36 -2.82
CA VAL A 129 12.12 -3.38 -3.03
C VAL A 129 13.36 -3.83 -2.30
N ASP A 130 14.53 -3.56 -2.90
CA ASP A 130 15.83 -3.83 -2.31
C ASP A 130 16.43 -2.50 -1.87
N LEU A 131 16.64 -2.36 -0.57
CA LEU A 131 17.18 -1.13 0.04
C LEU A 131 18.35 -1.43 0.94
N GLU A 132 19.29 -0.48 0.99
CA GLU A 132 20.44 -0.55 1.88
C GLU A 132 20.05 -0.09 3.28
N VAL A 133 20.49 -0.83 4.29
CA VAL A 133 20.39 -0.42 5.69
C VAL A 133 21.45 0.64 5.96
N THR A 134 21.01 1.85 6.28
CA THR A 134 21.91 2.99 6.54
C THR A 134 22.27 3.12 8.02
N GLU A 135 21.39 2.66 8.91
CA GLU A 135 21.58 2.72 10.35
C GLU A 135 20.87 1.57 11.04
N THR A 136 21.58 0.86 11.89
CA THR A 136 21.00 -0.12 12.81
C THR A 136 21.98 -0.39 13.95
N GLU A 137 21.46 -0.82 15.10
CA GLU A 137 22.29 -1.19 16.23
C GLU A 137 22.83 -2.62 16.04
N PRO A 138 24.02 -2.93 16.62
CA PRO A 138 24.52 -4.31 16.64
C PRO A 138 23.55 -5.22 17.40
N GLY A 139 23.31 -6.42 16.88
CA GLY A 139 22.57 -7.44 17.60
C GLY A 139 23.33 -7.88 18.85
N ILE A 140 22.63 -7.95 20.00
CA ILE A 140 23.25 -8.37 21.26
C ILE A 140 23.34 -9.91 21.29
N LYS A 141 24.55 -10.43 21.43
CA LYS A 141 24.77 -11.86 21.68
C LYS A 141 24.18 -12.23 23.04
N GLY A 142 23.32 -13.24 23.06
CA GLY A 142 22.69 -13.71 24.29
C GLY A 142 21.19 -13.49 24.36
N ASP A 143 20.61 -12.80 23.38
CA ASP A 143 19.16 -12.80 23.19
C ASP A 143 18.71 -14.19 22.79
N THR A 144 18.02 -14.85 23.71
CA THR A 144 17.54 -16.24 23.55
C THR A 144 16.19 -16.32 22.86
N ALA A 145 15.58 -15.17 22.51
CA ALA A 145 14.30 -15.15 21.84
C ALA A 145 14.47 -15.57 20.38
N THR A 146 13.82 -16.65 20.00
CA THR A 146 13.59 -17.01 18.59
C THR A 146 12.77 -15.89 17.95
N ASN A 147 13.19 -15.45 16.75
CA ASN A 147 12.56 -14.36 15.99
C ASN A 147 12.70 -12.96 16.62
N ALA A 148 13.74 -12.74 17.42
CA ALA A 148 14.06 -11.39 17.90
C ALA A 148 14.40 -10.47 16.73
N THR A 149 13.87 -9.26 16.77
CA THR A 149 14.08 -8.23 15.77
C THR A 149 14.58 -6.95 16.41
N LYS A 150 15.18 -6.10 15.58
CA LYS A 150 15.64 -4.77 15.99
C LYS A 150 15.21 -3.73 14.95
N PRO A 151 15.12 -2.45 15.32
CA PRO A 151 14.85 -1.40 14.34
C PRO A 151 16.07 -1.15 13.46
N ALA A 152 15.80 -0.84 12.19
CA ALA A 152 16.81 -0.41 11.23
C ALA A 152 16.23 0.72 10.37
N THR A 153 17.09 1.64 9.97
CA THR A 153 16.74 2.70 9.02
C THR A 153 17.33 2.33 7.67
N VAL A 154 16.52 2.42 6.62
CA VAL A 154 16.93 2.15 5.24
C VAL A 154 17.20 3.45 4.48
N GLU A 155 17.80 3.35 3.30
CA GLU A 155 18.28 4.49 2.50
C GLU A 155 17.20 5.54 2.16
N THR A 156 15.92 5.17 2.18
CA THR A 156 14.80 6.11 1.99
C THR A 156 14.44 6.91 3.25
N GLY A 157 15.11 6.63 4.38
CA GLY A 157 14.81 7.22 5.67
C GLY A 157 13.72 6.49 6.45
N ALA A 158 13.12 5.45 5.89
CA ALA A 158 12.09 4.66 6.57
C ALA A 158 12.68 3.72 7.61
N GLU A 159 11.92 3.48 8.68
CA GLU A 159 12.29 2.52 9.72
C GLU A 159 11.56 1.20 9.50
N ILE A 160 12.27 0.09 9.72
CA ILE A 160 11.75 -1.27 9.57
C ILE A 160 12.35 -2.18 10.64
N ARG A 161 11.61 -3.21 11.04
CA ARG A 161 12.11 -4.25 11.94
C ARG A 161 12.86 -5.30 11.13
N VAL A 162 14.09 -5.61 11.55
CA VAL A 162 14.96 -6.59 10.88
C VAL A 162 15.48 -7.62 11.87
N PRO A 163 15.91 -8.82 11.41
CA PRO A 163 16.58 -9.78 12.27
C PRO A 163 17.85 -9.21 12.88
N LEU A 164 18.27 -9.75 14.02
CA LEU A 164 19.45 -9.25 14.77
C LEU A 164 20.75 -9.35 13.98
N PHE A 165 20.86 -10.25 12.99
CA PHE A 165 22.08 -10.44 12.19
C PHE A 165 22.28 -9.40 11.09
N ILE A 166 21.29 -8.55 10.84
CA ILE A 166 21.43 -7.48 9.83
C ILE A 166 22.32 -6.37 10.35
N ASN A 167 23.25 -5.93 9.52
CA ASN A 167 24.20 -4.87 9.83
C ASN A 167 24.02 -3.67 8.91
N THR A 168 24.52 -2.51 9.37
CA THR A 168 24.61 -1.32 8.52
C THR A 168 25.42 -1.65 7.27
N GLY A 169 24.90 -1.25 6.11
CA GLY A 169 25.48 -1.54 4.80
C GLY A 169 24.90 -2.77 4.11
N ASP A 170 24.15 -3.59 4.82
CA ASP A 170 23.46 -4.73 4.21
C ASP A 170 22.32 -4.27 3.30
N ARG A 171 22.14 -4.94 2.18
CA ARG A 171 20.95 -4.75 1.35
C ARG A 171 19.90 -5.77 1.76
N ILE A 172 18.68 -5.30 1.92
CA ILE A 172 17.55 -6.13 2.34
C ILE A 172 16.40 -6.00 1.35
N ARG A 173 15.67 -7.08 1.19
CA ARG A 173 14.41 -7.08 0.42
C ARG A 173 13.26 -6.91 1.36
N ILE A 174 12.38 -5.99 1.00
CA ILE A 174 11.20 -5.60 1.78
C ILE A 174 9.95 -5.91 0.95
N ASP A 175 8.95 -6.51 1.58
CA ASP A 175 7.60 -6.61 1.02
C ASP A 175 6.86 -5.32 1.38
N THR A 176 6.60 -4.48 0.38
CA THR A 176 5.94 -3.19 0.59
C THR A 176 4.46 -3.34 0.97
N ARG A 177 3.84 -4.48 0.65
CA ARG A 177 2.43 -4.73 0.99
C ARG A 177 2.23 -4.91 2.49
N THR A 178 3.20 -5.51 3.17
CA THR A 178 3.18 -5.75 4.62
C THR A 178 4.13 -4.85 5.39
N CYS A 179 5.02 -4.13 4.69
CA CYS A 179 6.10 -3.33 5.27
C CYS A 179 7.07 -4.17 6.12
N GLU A 180 7.31 -5.40 5.70
CA GLU A 180 8.13 -6.36 6.44
C GLU A 180 9.39 -6.77 5.69
N TYR A 181 10.43 -7.05 6.46
CA TYR A 181 11.65 -7.66 5.96
C TYR A 181 11.38 -9.06 5.41
N MET A 182 11.95 -9.37 4.25
CA MET A 182 11.85 -10.67 3.61
C MET A 182 13.14 -11.48 3.74
N GLU A 183 14.22 -10.93 3.22
CA GLU A 183 15.52 -11.59 3.13
C GLU A 183 16.64 -10.59 2.84
N ARG A 184 17.88 -11.01 2.95
CA ARG A 184 18.99 -10.24 2.38
C ARG A 184 18.91 -10.28 0.86
N ALA A 185 19.09 -9.12 0.29
CA ALA A 185 19.09 -8.99 -1.18
C ALA A 185 20.48 -9.31 -1.78
#